data_ba4f3249f137d6f4a78e2bff017df6d5
#
_entry.id   ba4f3249f137d6f4a78e2bff017df6d5
#
_cell.length_a   1.000
_cell.length_b   1.000
_cell.length_c   1.000
_cell.angle_alpha   90.00
_cell.angle_beta   90.00
_cell.angle_gamma   90.00
#
_symmetry.space_group_name_H-M   'P 1'
#
loop_
_entity.id
_entity.type
_entity.pdbx_description
1 polymer ?
#
loop_
_entity_poly.entity_id
_entity_poly.type
_entity_poly.pdbx_seq_one_letter_code
_entity_poly.pdbx_strand_id
1 'polypeptide(L)'
;MVNNYWRLFLLLSLILASGLYILNHFIDENARESIIFFPLSDTVTFTETSTTLSLIGKKNADEHMLEWDVHSKTSDEIYLRQDISLLYVDGELKETLAEWEDQSQKLAQYKKVTGKDSSHYQSVSFHYGEIHENEQNIQSVQKMSSDHLYVIDSSFQPLTSFRNPHTKDEKEWMEILDHIQHQHLEYRWNRLINYFQINESNYYKIPLTDLPFYNDKSLYNFSIEETQIVIGRLWEGLYKQYFLGLKRKDGSIEDPIGSSLPLILLSKDKTHIIVLIEGKSGFPYKLYQKINSM
;
A
#
# COMPACT_ATOMS: atom_id res chain seq x y z
N MET A 1 46.38 -34.96 -23.93
CA MET A 1 45.49 -33.90 -24.48
C MET A 1 44.02 -34.06 -24.17
N VAL A 2 43.51 -35.24 -23.91
CA VAL A 2 42.06 -35.52 -23.65
C VAL A 2 41.54 -34.92 -22.31
N ASN A 3 42.41 -34.70 -21.34
CA ASN A 3 42.02 -34.27 -19.97
C ASN A 3 41.59 -32.79 -19.83
N ASN A 4 41.97 -31.92 -20.78
CA ASN A 4 41.64 -30.50 -20.72
C ASN A 4 40.23 -30.17 -21.30
N TYR A 5 39.79 -30.94 -22.29
CA TYR A 5 38.45 -30.75 -22.86
C TYR A 5 37.35 -31.16 -21.90
N TRP A 6 37.56 -32.17 -21.05
CA TRP A 6 36.62 -32.60 -20.04
C TRP A 6 36.44 -31.56 -18.93
N ARG A 7 37.54 -30.91 -18.55
CA ARG A 7 37.48 -29.79 -17.56
C ARG A 7 36.74 -28.58 -18.13
N LEU A 8 36.94 -28.27 -19.40
CA LEU A 8 36.26 -27.17 -20.09
C LEU A 8 34.75 -27.47 -20.22
N PHE A 9 34.40 -28.69 -20.52
CA PHE A 9 32.99 -29.15 -20.63
C PHE A 9 32.27 -29.09 -19.27
N LEU A 10 32.96 -29.50 -18.17
CA LEU A 10 32.43 -29.40 -16.82
C LEU A 10 32.22 -27.94 -16.37
N LEU A 11 33.17 -27.06 -16.71
CA LEU A 11 33.02 -25.62 -16.42
C LEU A 11 31.87 -24.99 -17.19
N LEU A 12 31.71 -25.33 -18.47
CA LEU A 12 30.63 -24.82 -19.29
C LEU A 12 29.26 -25.31 -18.80
N SER A 13 29.15 -26.59 -18.40
CA SER A 13 27.92 -27.16 -17.85
C SER A 13 27.55 -26.54 -16.50
N LEU A 14 28.53 -26.20 -15.66
CA LEU A 14 28.30 -25.52 -14.38
C LEU A 14 27.80 -24.07 -14.57
N ILE A 15 28.39 -23.34 -15.53
CA ILE A 15 27.94 -21.98 -15.89
C ILE A 15 26.54 -22.01 -16.47
N LEU A 16 26.22 -22.99 -17.32
CA LEU A 16 24.87 -23.14 -17.91
C LEU A 16 23.84 -23.49 -16.84
N ALA A 17 24.17 -24.39 -15.91
CA ALA A 17 23.30 -24.78 -14.82
C ALA A 17 23.06 -23.62 -13.83
N SER A 18 24.11 -22.85 -13.50
CA SER A 18 23.94 -21.65 -12.66
C SER A 18 23.16 -20.55 -13.36
N GLY A 19 23.33 -20.36 -14.67
CA GLY A 19 22.54 -19.42 -15.46
C GLY A 19 21.06 -19.79 -15.54
N LEU A 20 20.75 -21.07 -15.72
CA LEU A 20 19.38 -21.59 -15.70
C LEU A 20 18.73 -21.51 -14.32
N TYR A 21 19.49 -21.75 -13.26
CA TYR A 21 19.02 -21.61 -11.89
C TYR A 21 18.67 -20.15 -11.56
N ILE A 22 19.56 -19.20 -11.93
CA ILE A 22 19.34 -17.76 -11.75
C ILE A 22 18.13 -17.31 -12.58
N LEU A 23 18.03 -17.73 -13.86
CA LEU A 23 16.87 -17.40 -14.71
C LEU A 23 15.55 -17.94 -14.14
N ASN A 24 15.51 -19.19 -13.68
CA ASN A 24 14.32 -19.75 -13.06
C ASN A 24 13.94 -19.02 -11.76
N HIS A 25 14.93 -18.66 -10.93
CA HIS A 25 14.67 -17.92 -9.69
C HIS A 25 14.11 -16.51 -9.99
N PHE A 26 14.66 -15.79 -10.96
CA PHE A 26 14.13 -14.49 -11.39
C PHE A 26 12.75 -14.57 -12.06
N ILE A 27 12.45 -15.65 -12.78
CA ILE A 27 11.14 -15.85 -13.43
C ILE A 27 10.09 -16.22 -12.38
N ASP A 28 10.41 -17.03 -11.38
CA ASP A 28 9.50 -17.46 -10.33
C ASP A 28 9.14 -16.31 -9.39
N GLU A 29 10.08 -15.45 -9.00
CA GLU A 29 9.81 -14.26 -8.18
C GLU A 29 8.88 -13.26 -8.90
N ASN A 30 9.09 -13.02 -10.20
CA ASN A 30 8.27 -12.05 -10.95
C ASN A 30 6.88 -12.58 -11.32
N ALA A 31 6.65 -13.89 -11.34
CA ALA A 31 5.36 -14.48 -11.72
C ALA A 31 4.34 -14.55 -10.58
N ARG A 32 4.77 -14.45 -9.32
CA ARG A 32 3.94 -14.64 -8.12
C ARG A 32 3.48 -13.34 -7.46
N GLU A 33 4.07 -12.22 -7.80
CA GLU A 33 3.77 -10.92 -7.19
C GLU A 33 2.71 -10.13 -7.97
N SER A 34 1.51 -10.61 -8.10
CA SER A 34 0.42 -9.79 -8.65
C SER A 34 -0.86 -9.99 -7.88
N ILE A 35 -1.37 -8.93 -7.26
CA ILE A 35 -2.74 -8.92 -6.79
C ILE A 35 -3.65 -8.88 -8.02
N ILE A 36 -4.51 -9.89 -8.14
CA ILE A 36 -5.55 -10.00 -9.15
C ILE A 36 -6.88 -10.09 -8.41
N PHE A 37 -7.82 -9.24 -8.77
CA PHE A 37 -9.14 -9.30 -8.16
C PHE A 37 -9.95 -10.48 -8.73
N PHE A 38 -10.33 -11.41 -7.86
CA PHE A 38 -11.29 -12.49 -8.12
C PHE A 38 -12.62 -12.22 -7.41
N PRO A 39 -13.71 -12.89 -7.81
CA PRO A 39 -14.97 -12.83 -7.05
C PRO A 39 -14.75 -13.10 -5.56
N LEU A 40 -15.45 -12.37 -4.71
CA LEU A 40 -15.30 -12.52 -3.27
C LEU A 40 -15.88 -13.84 -2.78
N SER A 41 -15.21 -14.47 -1.86
CA SER A 41 -15.68 -15.69 -1.18
C SER A 41 -16.72 -15.35 -0.11
N ASP A 42 -17.76 -16.18 -0.04
CA ASP A 42 -18.76 -16.13 1.02
C ASP A 42 -18.39 -17.04 2.22
N THR A 43 -17.38 -17.91 2.05
CA THR A 43 -17.06 -18.97 3.04
C THR A 43 -15.82 -18.65 3.86
N VAL A 44 -14.81 -18.04 3.26
CA VAL A 44 -13.56 -17.66 3.94
C VAL A 44 -13.58 -16.17 4.26
N THR A 45 -13.18 -15.82 5.48
CA THR A 45 -13.12 -14.43 5.94
C THR A 45 -11.83 -14.15 6.68
N PHE A 46 -11.44 -12.88 6.77
CA PHE A 46 -10.41 -12.44 7.71
C PHE A 46 -11.00 -12.44 9.13
N THR A 47 -10.43 -13.24 10.02
CA THR A 47 -10.80 -13.28 11.45
C THR A 47 -10.05 -12.22 12.25
N GLU A 48 -8.89 -11.80 11.77
CA GLU A 48 -8.06 -10.76 12.37
C GLU A 48 -7.29 -10.01 11.29
N THR A 49 -7.27 -8.68 11.38
CA THR A 49 -6.41 -7.80 10.60
C THR A 49 -5.98 -6.63 11.47
N SER A 50 -4.71 -6.31 11.46
CA SER A 50 -4.22 -5.14 12.19
C SER A 50 -3.02 -4.49 11.51
N THR A 51 -2.95 -3.19 11.70
CA THR A 51 -1.81 -2.33 11.42
C THR A 51 -1.55 -1.54 12.69
N THR A 52 -0.31 -1.52 13.17
CA THR A 52 0.05 -0.83 14.42
C THR A 52 1.34 -0.04 14.25
N LEU A 53 1.31 1.21 14.67
CA LEU A 53 2.47 2.10 14.75
C LEU A 53 2.79 2.36 16.22
N SER A 54 4.03 2.15 16.63
CA SER A 54 4.44 2.36 18.02
C SER A 54 5.76 3.12 18.10
N LEU A 55 5.83 4.15 18.93
CA LEU A 55 7.07 4.87 19.20
C LEU A 55 7.95 4.02 20.10
N ILE A 56 9.15 3.64 19.62
CA ILE A 56 10.13 2.91 20.43
C ILE A 56 10.93 3.85 21.32
N GLY A 57 11.34 5.02 20.78
CA GLY A 57 12.11 6.02 21.48
C GLY A 57 13.11 6.76 20.59
N LYS A 58 14.07 7.44 21.20
CA LYS A 58 15.16 8.08 20.47
C LYS A 58 16.12 7.03 19.92
N LYS A 59 16.54 7.22 18.67
CA LYS A 59 17.64 6.49 18.04
C LYS A 59 18.98 7.21 18.28
N ASN A 60 18.95 8.54 18.20
CA ASN A 60 20.06 9.46 18.48
C ASN A 60 19.49 10.84 18.83
N ALA A 61 20.33 11.89 18.84
CA ALA A 61 19.90 13.24 19.21
C ALA A 61 18.79 13.80 18.28
N ASP A 62 18.90 13.49 16.98
CA ASP A 62 18.08 14.09 15.92
C ASP A 62 17.06 13.13 15.32
N GLU A 63 17.03 11.86 15.77
CA GLU A 63 16.19 10.83 15.19
C GLU A 63 15.46 10.02 16.27
N HIS A 64 14.21 9.73 16.00
CA HIS A 64 13.42 8.75 16.76
C HIS A 64 13.13 7.50 15.91
N MET A 65 12.66 6.45 16.54
CA MET A 65 12.39 5.17 15.91
C MET A 65 10.98 4.69 16.26
N LEU A 66 10.27 4.27 15.22
CA LEU A 66 8.97 3.64 15.32
C LEU A 66 9.07 2.17 14.96
N GLU A 67 8.16 1.41 15.50
CA GLU A 67 7.82 0.04 15.13
C GLU A 67 6.54 0.06 14.29
N TRP A 68 6.57 -0.63 13.18
CA TRP A 68 5.45 -0.81 12.27
C TRP A 68 5.16 -2.28 12.10
N ASP A 69 4.05 -2.72 12.68
CA ASP A 69 3.58 -4.10 12.64
C ASP A 69 2.32 -4.20 11.82
N VAL A 70 2.26 -5.24 10.98
CA VAL A 70 1.09 -5.57 10.19
C VAL A 70 0.86 -7.06 10.30
N HIS A 71 -0.34 -7.49 10.71
CA HIS A 71 -0.67 -8.89 10.70
C HIS A 71 -2.11 -9.15 10.30
N SER A 72 -2.34 -10.37 9.78
CA SER A 72 -3.65 -10.81 9.38
C SER A 72 -3.81 -12.32 9.55
N LYS A 73 -5.07 -12.75 9.75
CA LYS A 73 -5.44 -14.14 9.87
C LYS A 73 -6.78 -14.39 9.19
N THR A 74 -6.86 -15.48 8.43
CA THR A 74 -8.10 -15.98 7.82
C THR A 74 -8.76 -17.06 8.66
N SER A 75 -10.05 -17.35 8.41
CA SER A 75 -10.76 -18.47 9.06
C SER A 75 -10.12 -19.82 8.75
N ASP A 76 -9.62 -19.99 7.54
CA ASP A 76 -9.02 -21.21 7.02
C ASP A 76 -7.66 -20.95 6.39
N GLU A 77 -6.86 -21.98 6.19
CA GLU A 77 -5.67 -21.96 5.34
C GLU A 77 -6.12 -21.79 3.89
N ILE A 78 -5.49 -20.88 3.15
CA ILE A 78 -5.85 -20.58 1.78
C ILE A 78 -4.64 -20.64 0.85
N TYR A 79 -4.90 -20.74 -0.45
CA TYR A 79 -3.89 -21.01 -1.47
C TYR A 79 -2.77 -19.97 -1.48
N LEU A 80 -3.11 -18.68 -1.50
CA LEU A 80 -2.16 -17.57 -1.48
C LEU A 80 -2.62 -16.49 -0.50
N ARG A 81 -1.69 -16.02 0.31
CA ARG A 81 -1.84 -14.84 1.16
C ARG A 81 -0.89 -13.76 0.68
N GLN A 82 -1.39 -12.53 0.59
CA GLN A 82 -0.55 -11.38 0.30
C GLN A 82 -1.05 -10.15 1.06
N ASP A 83 -0.19 -9.58 1.87
CA ASP A 83 -0.47 -8.32 2.57
C ASP A 83 0.48 -7.24 2.04
N ILE A 84 -0.07 -6.09 1.67
CA ILE A 84 0.69 -4.91 1.27
C ILE A 84 0.34 -3.74 2.17
N SER A 85 1.33 -2.94 2.49
CA SER A 85 1.15 -1.83 3.42
C SER A 85 1.94 -0.61 2.97
N LEU A 86 1.34 0.56 3.18
CA LEU A 86 1.87 1.87 2.83
C LEU A 86 1.95 2.72 4.09
N LEU A 87 3.10 3.31 4.36
CA LEU A 87 3.31 4.24 5.47
C LEU A 87 3.58 5.64 4.95
N TYR A 88 2.72 6.56 5.29
CA TYR A 88 2.83 7.98 4.98
C TYR A 88 3.31 8.76 6.21
N VAL A 89 4.12 9.79 5.97
CA VAL A 89 4.56 10.77 6.97
C VAL A 89 4.21 12.14 6.41
N ASP A 90 3.38 12.88 7.12
CA ASP A 90 2.90 14.22 6.73
C ASP A 90 2.33 14.26 5.29
N GLY A 91 1.71 13.14 4.86
CA GLY A 91 1.11 13.01 3.55
C GLY A 91 2.06 12.61 2.41
N GLU A 92 3.30 12.21 2.72
CA GLU A 92 4.27 11.65 1.76
C GLU A 92 4.55 10.17 2.06
N LEU A 93 4.60 9.32 1.03
CA LEU A 93 4.92 7.90 1.18
C LEU A 93 6.36 7.74 1.66
N LYS A 94 6.53 7.21 2.84
CA LYS A 94 7.82 7.00 3.50
C LYS A 94 8.38 5.61 3.28
N GLU A 95 7.53 4.59 3.39
CA GLU A 95 7.91 3.19 3.36
C GLU A 95 6.78 2.32 2.83
N THR A 96 7.15 1.15 2.32
CA THR A 96 6.22 0.09 1.93
C THR A 96 6.62 -1.23 2.56
N LEU A 97 5.63 -2.10 2.80
CA LEU A 97 5.81 -3.50 3.15
C LEU A 97 5.00 -4.36 2.18
N ALA A 98 5.56 -5.48 1.79
CA ALA A 98 4.87 -6.55 1.08
C ALA A 98 5.39 -7.89 1.56
N GLU A 99 4.48 -8.78 1.85
CA GLU A 99 4.77 -10.17 2.19
C GLU A 99 3.71 -11.05 1.57
N TRP A 100 4.10 -12.23 1.14
CA TRP A 100 3.18 -13.24 0.63
C TRP A 100 3.59 -14.64 1.10
N GLU A 101 2.62 -15.51 1.29
CA GLU A 101 2.82 -16.90 1.67
C GLU A 101 1.83 -17.81 0.95
N ASP A 102 2.32 -18.96 0.50
CA ASP A 102 1.51 -20.05 -0.04
C ASP A 102 0.98 -20.91 1.13
N GLN A 103 -0.24 -21.43 1.00
CA GLN A 103 -0.84 -22.38 1.92
C GLN A 103 -0.78 -21.89 3.38
N SER A 104 -1.21 -20.64 3.61
CA SER A 104 -1.11 -20.00 4.93
C SER A 104 -2.43 -19.47 5.45
N GLN A 105 -2.62 -19.58 6.76
CA GLN A 105 -3.72 -18.94 7.48
C GLN A 105 -3.32 -17.57 8.05
N LYS A 106 -2.03 -17.33 8.29
CA LYS A 106 -1.50 -16.14 8.96
C LYS A 106 -0.42 -15.49 8.12
N LEU A 107 -0.37 -14.17 8.19
CA LEU A 107 0.74 -13.38 7.65
C LEU A 107 1.10 -12.29 8.64
N ALA A 108 2.39 -12.03 8.82
CA ALA A 108 2.89 -11.00 9.72
C ALA A 108 4.12 -10.31 9.12
N GLN A 109 4.11 -8.98 9.15
CA GLN A 109 5.19 -8.14 8.68
C GLN A 109 5.62 -7.19 9.80
N TYR A 110 6.91 -6.88 9.83
CA TYR A 110 7.48 -6.02 10.84
C TYR A 110 8.59 -5.14 10.24
N LYS A 111 8.59 -3.84 10.58
CA LYS A 111 9.67 -2.93 10.19
C LYS A 111 9.92 -1.84 11.24
N LYS A 112 11.18 -1.52 11.47
CA LYS A 112 11.59 -0.33 12.21
C LYS A 112 11.76 0.83 11.24
N VAL A 113 11.11 1.94 11.53
CA VAL A 113 11.14 3.16 10.72
C VAL A 113 11.78 4.28 11.51
N THR A 114 12.71 5.00 10.88
CA THR A 114 13.34 6.17 11.48
C THR A 114 12.62 7.44 11.04
N GLY A 115 12.27 8.28 12.01
CA GLY A 115 11.71 9.60 11.80
C GLY A 115 12.63 10.70 12.34
N LYS A 116 12.36 11.92 11.88
CA LYS A 116 12.95 13.17 12.35
C LYS A 116 11.80 14.14 12.62
N ASP A 117 12.00 15.09 13.44
CA ASP A 117 11.00 16.13 13.74
C ASP A 117 9.63 15.60 14.19
N SER A 118 8.78 16.50 14.61
CA SER A 118 7.38 16.18 14.95
C SER A 118 6.59 15.93 13.67
N SER A 119 5.88 14.80 13.60
CA SER A 119 5.20 14.34 12.36
C SER A 119 3.94 13.54 12.65
N HIS A 120 3.03 13.53 11.68
CA HIS A 120 1.86 12.66 11.64
C HIS A 120 2.14 11.46 10.74
N TYR A 121 2.19 10.27 11.33
CA TYR A 121 2.35 8.98 10.66
C TYR A 121 0.99 8.36 10.39
N GLN A 122 0.76 7.89 9.17
CA GLN A 122 -0.47 7.19 8.78
C GLN A 122 -0.11 5.93 7.99
N SER A 123 -0.62 4.79 8.40
CA SER A 123 -0.43 3.54 7.67
C SER A 123 -1.77 2.96 7.24
N VAL A 124 -1.80 2.44 6.01
CA VAL A 124 -2.90 1.65 5.47
C VAL A 124 -2.37 0.35 4.92
N SER A 125 -3.02 -0.75 5.28
CA SER A 125 -2.68 -2.09 4.83
C SER A 125 -3.87 -2.73 4.11
N PHE A 126 -3.58 -3.41 3.02
CA PHE A 126 -4.53 -4.24 2.29
C PHE A 126 -4.13 -5.69 2.43
N HIS A 127 -5.00 -6.45 3.08
CA HIS A 127 -4.88 -7.88 3.30
C HIS A 127 -5.68 -8.60 2.24
N TYR A 128 -5.01 -9.49 1.53
CA TYR A 128 -5.57 -10.18 0.39
C TYR A 128 -5.28 -11.69 0.46
N GLY A 129 -6.17 -12.48 -0.09
CA GLY A 129 -5.93 -13.91 -0.23
C GLY A 129 -6.73 -14.52 -1.38
N GLU A 130 -6.16 -15.56 -1.97
CA GLU A 130 -6.74 -16.34 -3.04
C GLU A 130 -7.14 -17.72 -2.54
N ILE A 131 -8.33 -18.16 -2.96
CA ILE A 131 -8.91 -19.45 -2.62
C ILE A 131 -9.10 -20.19 -3.95
N HIS A 132 -8.36 -21.27 -4.13
CA HIS A 132 -8.42 -22.10 -5.32
C HIS A 132 -9.20 -23.39 -5.01
N GLU A 133 -10.51 -23.43 -5.28
CA GLU A 133 -11.29 -24.66 -5.16
C GLU A 133 -10.90 -25.66 -6.27
N ASN A 134 -10.62 -25.15 -7.47
CA ASN A 134 -10.09 -25.86 -8.61
C ASN A 134 -9.50 -24.84 -9.61
N GLU A 135 -8.87 -25.30 -10.69
CA GLU A 135 -8.22 -24.44 -11.70
C GLU A 135 -9.16 -23.40 -12.37
N GLN A 136 -10.48 -23.61 -12.32
CA GLN A 136 -11.48 -22.75 -12.97
C GLN A 136 -12.28 -21.91 -11.98
N ASN A 137 -12.24 -22.24 -10.69
CA ASN A 137 -12.99 -21.55 -9.64
C ASN A 137 -12.01 -20.95 -8.62
N ILE A 138 -11.61 -19.72 -8.87
CA ILE A 138 -10.77 -18.94 -7.99
C ILE A 138 -11.61 -17.84 -7.39
N GLN A 139 -11.56 -17.70 -6.07
CA GLN A 139 -12.19 -16.65 -5.29
C GLN A 139 -11.13 -15.85 -4.53
N SER A 140 -11.49 -14.68 -4.06
CA SER A 140 -10.63 -13.87 -3.20
C SER A 140 -11.30 -13.53 -1.87
N VAL A 141 -10.49 -13.23 -0.90
CA VAL A 141 -10.88 -12.60 0.37
C VAL A 141 -10.01 -11.37 0.57
N GLN A 142 -10.61 -10.29 1.06
CA GLN A 142 -9.90 -9.04 1.29
C GLN A 142 -10.39 -8.32 2.53
N LYS A 143 -9.51 -7.55 3.15
CA LYS A 143 -9.80 -6.63 4.25
C LYS A 143 -8.73 -5.54 4.29
N MET A 144 -9.04 -4.39 4.86
CA MET A 144 -8.04 -3.35 5.13
C MET A 144 -7.88 -3.16 6.63
N SER A 145 -6.70 -2.70 7.03
CA SER A 145 -6.46 -2.16 8.36
C SER A 145 -5.66 -0.87 8.28
N SER A 146 -5.73 -0.05 9.30
CA SER A 146 -4.99 1.21 9.35
C SER A 146 -4.65 1.59 10.77
N ASP A 147 -3.62 2.39 10.91
CA ASP A 147 -3.27 3.08 12.15
C ASP A 147 -2.69 4.46 11.84
N HIS A 148 -2.75 5.35 12.81
CA HIS A 148 -2.08 6.64 12.75
C HIS A 148 -1.42 6.96 14.09
N LEU A 149 -0.36 7.76 14.05
CA LEU A 149 0.39 8.14 15.22
C LEU A 149 0.98 9.55 15.05
N TYR A 150 0.65 10.44 15.96
CA TYR A 150 1.36 11.70 16.09
C TYR A 150 2.59 11.47 16.95
N VAL A 151 3.75 11.86 16.47
CA VAL A 151 5.02 11.84 17.22
C VAL A 151 5.47 13.27 17.39
N ILE A 152 5.69 13.67 18.63
CA ILE A 152 6.18 15.00 18.98
C ILE A 152 7.64 14.88 19.39
N ASP A 153 8.52 15.36 18.53
CA ASP A 153 9.97 15.40 18.69
C ASP A 153 10.44 16.85 18.64
N SER A 154 10.42 17.49 19.80
CA SER A 154 10.75 18.91 19.96
C SER A 154 11.87 19.06 20.98
N SER A 155 12.73 20.07 20.79
CA SER A 155 13.77 20.41 21.78
C SER A 155 13.21 20.98 23.08
N PHE A 156 11.92 21.33 23.12
CA PHE A 156 11.28 21.99 24.27
C PHE A 156 10.49 21.03 25.18
N GLN A 157 10.29 19.77 24.73
CA GLN A 157 9.53 18.78 25.51
C GLN A 157 10.06 17.36 25.23
N PRO A 158 9.83 16.40 26.15
CA PRO A 158 10.21 15.02 25.94
C PRO A 158 9.56 14.44 24.68
N LEU A 159 10.26 13.51 24.02
CA LEU A 159 9.70 12.74 22.93
C LEU A 159 8.45 11.99 23.39
N THR A 160 7.32 12.25 22.74
CA THR A 160 6.02 11.63 23.06
C THR A 160 5.28 11.22 21.80
N SER A 161 4.28 10.37 21.96
CA SER A 161 3.37 10.01 20.85
C SER A 161 1.96 9.76 21.36
N PHE A 162 0.98 10.02 20.49
CA PHE A 162 -0.43 9.78 20.79
C PHE A 162 -1.21 9.53 19.48
N ARG A 163 -2.36 8.87 19.61
CA ARG A 163 -3.35 8.75 18.51
C ARG A 163 -4.46 9.77 18.68
N ASN A 164 -5.01 9.82 19.89
CA ASN A 164 -6.04 10.79 20.27
C ASN A 164 -5.47 11.72 21.34
N PRO A 165 -5.64 13.03 21.23
CA PRO A 165 -5.10 13.96 22.21
C PRO A 165 -5.84 13.86 23.54
N HIS A 166 -5.10 13.75 24.64
CA HIS A 166 -5.61 13.74 26.02
C HIS A 166 -5.30 15.02 26.78
N THR A 167 -4.31 15.79 26.32
CA THR A 167 -3.89 17.05 26.92
C THR A 167 -4.13 18.22 25.97
N LYS A 168 -4.07 19.44 26.49
CA LYS A 168 -4.18 20.66 25.69
C LYS A 168 -3.02 20.76 24.70
N ASP A 169 -1.81 20.45 25.14
CA ASP A 169 -0.60 20.51 24.30
C ASP A 169 -0.66 19.50 23.16
N GLU A 170 -1.11 18.25 23.43
CA GLU A 170 -1.32 17.25 22.39
C GLU A 170 -2.35 17.70 21.34
N LYS A 171 -3.43 18.37 21.80
CA LYS A 171 -4.44 18.92 20.90
C LYS A 171 -3.88 20.03 20.00
N GLU A 172 -3.11 20.95 20.57
CA GLU A 172 -2.46 22.02 19.82
C GLU A 172 -1.47 21.45 18.78
N TRP A 173 -0.67 20.44 19.15
CA TRP A 173 0.22 19.76 18.23
C TRP A 173 -0.52 19.04 17.10
N MET A 174 -1.58 18.30 17.40
CA MET A 174 -2.42 17.66 16.42
C MET A 174 -2.98 18.69 15.42
N GLU A 175 -3.56 19.80 15.90
CA GLU A 175 -4.11 20.85 15.05
C GLU A 175 -3.04 21.48 14.15
N ILE A 176 -1.81 21.66 14.62
CA ILE A 176 -0.68 22.18 13.84
C ILE A 176 -0.28 21.19 12.74
N LEU A 177 -0.04 19.93 13.10
CA LEU A 177 0.42 18.90 12.14
C LEU A 177 -0.64 18.62 11.08
N ASP A 178 -1.91 18.49 11.49
CA ASP A 178 -3.03 18.29 10.55
C ASP A 178 -3.20 19.49 9.61
N HIS A 179 -3.07 20.71 10.13
CA HIS A 179 -3.18 21.92 9.31
C HIS A 179 -2.08 21.97 8.23
N ILE A 180 -0.83 21.70 8.62
CA ILE A 180 0.32 21.68 7.70
C ILE A 180 0.12 20.59 6.63
N GLN A 181 -0.19 19.35 7.07
CA GLN A 181 -0.43 18.23 6.17
C GLN A 181 -1.57 18.53 5.20
N HIS A 182 -2.70 19.03 5.71
CA HIS A 182 -3.88 19.35 4.90
C HIS A 182 -3.56 20.42 3.87
N GLN A 183 -2.88 21.51 4.23
CA GLN A 183 -2.48 22.55 3.28
C GLN A 183 -1.58 22.00 2.17
N HIS A 184 -0.58 21.16 2.52
CA HIS A 184 0.31 20.56 1.54
C HIS A 184 -0.42 19.63 0.58
N LEU A 185 -1.30 18.76 1.10
CA LEU A 185 -2.07 17.83 0.30
C LEU A 185 -3.08 18.53 -0.61
N GLU A 186 -3.84 19.49 -0.08
CA GLU A 186 -4.80 20.28 -0.87
C GLU A 186 -4.10 21.05 -2.00
N TYR A 187 -2.94 21.64 -1.75
CA TYR A 187 -2.16 22.31 -2.79
C TYR A 187 -1.76 21.33 -3.91
N ARG A 188 -1.22 20.16 -3.55
CA ARG A 188 -0.80 19.12 -4.51
C ARG A 188 -1.98 18.56 -5.28
N TRP A 189 -3.07 18.20 -4.60
CA TRP A 189 -4.27 17.66 -5.23
C TRP A 189 -4.93 18.67 -6.19
N ASN A 190 -5.08 19.92 -5.79
CA ASN A 190 -5.63 20.97 -6.65
C ASN A 190 -4.75 21.21 -7.88
N ARG A 191 -3.42 21.15 -7.73
CA ARG A 191 -2.49 21.21 -8.85
C ARG A 191 -2.70 20.05 -9.83
N LEU A 192 -2.87 18.83 -9.35
CA LEU A 192 -3.13 17.64 -10.16
C LEU A 192 -4.50 17.72 -10.87
N ILE A 193 -5.55 18.11 -10.15
CA ILE A 193 -6.89 18.30 -10.69
C ILE A 193 -6.86 19.31 -11.84
N ASN A 194 -6.22 20.45 -11.65
CA ASN A 194 -6.06 21.47 -12.68
C ASN A 194 -5.22 20.98 -13.86
N TYR A 195 -4.10 20.29 -13.60
CA TYR A 195 -3.23 19.76 -14.65
C TYR A 195 -3.96 18.77 -15.56
N PHE A 196 -4.78 17.90 -14.98
CA PHE A 196 -5.56 16.91 -15.73
C PHE A 196 -6.93 17.43 -16.17
N GLN A 197 -7.26 18.70 -15.91
CA GLN A 197 -8.52 19.36 -16.28
C GLN A 197 -9.76 18.59 -15.79
N ILE A 198 -9.74 18.15 -14.53
CA ILE A 198 -10.82 17.35 -13.94
C ILE A 198 -11.88 18.30 -13.36
N ASN A 199 -13.16 18.08 -13.72
CA ASN A 199 -14.26 18.80 -13.09
C ASN A 199 -14.64 18.10 -11.76
N GLU A 200 -14.15 18.66 -10.64
CA GLU A 200 -14.33 18.10 -9.29
C GLU A 200 -15.79 17.90 -8.89
N SER A 201 -16.71 18.70 -9.41
CA SER A 201 -18.14 18.58 -9.08
C SER A 201 -18.73 17.21 -9.43
N ASN A 202 -18.08 16.46 -10.33
CA ASN A 202 -18.50 15.13 -10.78
C ASN A 202 -17.98 13.99 -9.91
N TYR A 203 -17.17 14.28 -8.88
CA TYR A 203 -16.49 13.25 -8.09
C TYR A 203 -16.72 13.42 -6.60
N TYR A 204 -16.63 12.29 -5.89
CA TYR A 204 -16.34 12.24 -4.46
C TYR A 204 -14.84 12.12 -4.30
N LYS A 205 -14.26 12.89 -3.37
CA LYS A 205 -12.82 12.89 -3.05
C LYS A 205 -12.58 12.00 -1.82
N ILE A 206 -11.66 11.06 -1.92
CA ILE A 206 -11.33 10.13 -0.85
C ILE A 206 -9.80 10.01 -0.79
N PRO A 207 -9.13 10.47 0.27
CA PRO A 207 -7.74 10.12 0.53
C PRO A 207 -7.57 8.61 0.65
N LEU A 208 -6.44 8.05 0.17
CA LEU A 208 -6.22 6.61 0.24
C LEU A 208 -6.28 6.07 1.68
N THR A 209 -5.84 6.86 2.65
CA THR A 209 -5.86 6.52 4.08
C THR A 209 -7.26 6.39 4.67
N ASP A 210 -8.28 6.89 3.99
CA ASP A 210 -9.67 6.83 4.42
C ASP A 210 -10.40 5.56 3.92
N LEU A 211 -9.79 4.80 3.00
CA LEU A 211 -10.42 3.59 2.46
C LEU A 211 -10.80 2.55 3.52
N PRO A 212 -9.99 2.30 4.59
CA PRO A 212 -10.35 1.32 5.61
C PRO A 212 -11.68 1.58 6.32
N PHE A 213 -12.15 2.83 6.31
CA PHE A 213 -13.49 3.18 6.81
C PHE A 213 -14.63 2.45 6.06
N TYR A 214 -14.39 2.03 4.83
CA TYR A 214 -15.36 1.36 3.97
C TYR A 214 -15.26 -0.17 3.98
N ASN A 215 -14.53 -0.77 4.91
CA ASN A 215 -14.50 -2.23 5.07
C ASN A 215 -15.90 -2.84 5.25
N ASP A 216 -16.70 -2.21 6.10
CA ASP A 216 -18.04 -2.68 6.48
C ASP A 216 -19.12 -1.62 6.21
N LYS A 217 -18.80 -0.61 5.38
CA LYS A 217 -19.69 0.49 5.02
C LYS A 217 -19.71 0.70 3.51
N SER A 218 -20.82 1.19 3.03
CA SER A 218 -21.00 1.54 1.63
C SER A 218 -20.20 2.78 1.23
N LEU A 219 -19.56 2.73 0.08
CA LEU A 219 -19.02 3.90 -0.61
C LEU A 219 -20.20 4.69 -1.22
N TYR A 220 -20.53 5.83 -0.61
CA TYR A 220 -21.60 6.73 -1.11
C TYR A 220 -22.85 5.98 -1.57
N ASN A 221 -23.13 5.95 -2.88
CA ASN A 221 -24.36 5.36 -3.45
C ASN A 221 -24.21 3.87 -3.83
N PHE A 222 -23.11 3.20 -3.48
CA PHE A 222 -22.90 1.77 -3.73
C PHE A 222 -23.55 0.93 -2.63
N SER A 223 -23.83 -0.34 -2.91
CA SER A 223 -24.09 -1.33 -1.86
C SER A 223 -22.76 -1.70 -1.15
N ILE A 224 -22.83 -2.43 -0.05
CA ILE A 224 -21.61 -2.94 0.63
C ILE A 224 -20.86 -3.90 -0.30
N GLU A 225 -21.56 -4.80 -0.98
CA GLU A 225 -20.96 -5.76 -1.92
C GLU A 225 -20.29 -5.05 -3.10
N GLU A 226 -20.98 -4.12 -3.76
CA GLU A 226 -20.40 -3.28 -4.82
C GLU A 226 -19.16 -2.53 -4.30
N THR A 227 -19.20 -2.02 -3.08
CA THR A 227 -18.09 -1.31 -2.44
C THR A 227 -16.86 -2.22 -2.34
N GLN A 228 -17.03 -3.46 -1.86
CA GLN A 228 -15.93 -4.40 -1.73
C GLN A 228 -15.30 -4.76 -3.08
N ILE A 229 -16.13 -4.94 -4.12
CA ILE A 229 -15.64 -5.20 -5.49
C ILE A 229 -14.87 -3.98 -6.03
N VAL A 230 -15.39 -2.78 -5.82
CA VAL A 230 -14.73 -1.53 -6.25
C VAL A 230 -13.38 -1.36 -5.55
N ILE A 231 -13.32 -1.60 -4.24
CA ILE A 231 -12.09 -1.51 -3.45
C ILE A 231 -11.06 -2.56 -3.88
N GLY A 232 -11.47 -3.82 -4.06
CA GLY A 232 -10.55 -4.88 -4.48
C GLY A 232 -9.91 -4.59 -5.85
N ARG A 233 -10.71 -4.17 -6.82
CA ARG A 233 -10.21 -3.75 -8.14
C ARG A 233 -9.32 -2.50 -8.05
N LEU A 234 -9.66 -1.55 -7.18
CA LEU A 234 -8.83 -0.37 -6.96
C LEU A 234 -7.45 -0.78 -6.42
N TRP A 235 -7.39 -1.69 -5.45
CA TRP A 235 -6.12 -2.19 -4.91
C TRP A 235 -5.31 -3.01 -5.94
N GLU A 236 -5.97 -3.78 -6.81
CA GLU A 236 -5.29 -4.40 -7.96
C GLU A 236 -4.60 -3.35 -8.85
N GLY A 237 -5.30 -2.26 -9.16
CA GLY A 237 -4.75 -1.15 -9.93
C GLY A 237 -3.64 -0.41 -9.22
N LEU A 238 -3.81 -0.12 -7.92
CA LEU A 238 -2.81 0.53 -7.07
C LEU A 238 -1.56 -0.33 -6.92
N TYR A 239 -1.70 -1.64 -6.74
CA TYR A 239 -0.55 -2.54 -6.67
C TYR A 239 0.31 -2.45 -7.93
N LYS A 240 -0.31 -2.61 -9.11
CA LYS A 240 0.37 -2.65 -10.41
C LYS A 240 0.95 -1.31 -10.87
N GLN A 241 0.32 -0.19 -10.51
CA GLN A 241 0.62 1.12 -11.08
C GLN A 241 1.13 2.15 -10.05
N TYR A 242 1.15 1.80 -8.78
CA TYR A 242 1.65 2.64 -7.71
C TYR A 242 2.65 1.88 -6.83
N PHE A 243 2.24 0.78 -6.20
CA PHE A 243 3.10 0.04 -5.28
C PHE A 243 4.37 -0.50 -5.95
N LEU A 244 4.25 -1.10 -7.14
CA LEU A 244 5.39 -1.61 -7.92
C LEU A 244 6.17 -0.51 -8.66
N GLY A 245 5.75 0.74 -8.54
CA GLY A 245 6.39 1.90 -9.15
C GLY A 245 5.49 2.66 -10.13
N LEU A 246 5.74 3.95 -10.21
CA LEU A 246 4.99 4.89 -11.04
C LEU A 246 5.56 4.94 -12.45
N LYS A 247 4.84 4.39 -13.41
CA LYS A 247 5.29 4.30 -14.80
C LYS A 247 5.03 5.60 -15.58
N ARG A 248 6.06 6.17 -16.18
CA ARG A 248 5.98 7.32 -17.06
C ARG A 248 5.65 6.91 -18.51
N LYS A 249 5.22 7.89 -19.32
CA LYS A 249 4.90 7.67 -20.73
C LYS A 249 6.10 7.23 -21.57
N ASP A 250 7.31 7.59 -21.18
CA ASP A 250 8.56 7.17 -21.82
C ASP A 250 9.00 5.76 -21.43
N GLY A 251 8.23 5.08 -20.58
CA GLY A 251 8.50 3.73 -20.10
C GLY A 251 9.41 3.67 -18.86
N SER A 252 9.95 4.79 -18.40
CA SER A 252 10.70 4.83 -17.13
C SER A 252 9.77 4.60 -15.93
N ILE A 253 10.31 4.02 -14.86
CA ILE A 253 9.59 3.74 -13.62
C ILE A 253 10.21 4.62 -12.52
N GLU A 254 9.38 5.38 -11.83
CA GLU A 254 9.75 6.15 -10.66
C GLU A 254 9.37 5.38 -9.40
N ASP A 255 10.29 5.34 -8.42
CA ASP A 255 10.03 4.77 -7.10
C ASP A 255 8.89 5.54 -6.42
N PRO A 256 7.85 4.88 -5.90
CA PRO A 256 6.75 5.53 -5.23
C PRO A 256 7.14 6.23 -3.92
N ILE A 257 8.26 5.85 -3.30
CA ILE A 257 8.75 6.48 -2.05
C ILE A 257 9.02 7.97 -2.28
N GLY A 258 8.41 8.80 -1.43
CA GLY A 258 8.44 10.27 -1.54
C GLY A 258 7.30 10.85 -2.40
N SER A 259 6.41 10.01 -2.95
CA SER A 259 5.20 10.51 -3.63
C SER A 259 4.17 11.02 -2.62
N SER A 260 3.25 11.86 -3.10
CA SER A 260 2.13 12.34 -2.28
C SER A 260 1.14 11.22 -1.96
N LEU A 261 0.44 11.36 -0.83
CA LEU A 261 -0.74 10.56 -0.52
C LEU A 261 -1.72 10.62 -1.71
N PRO A 262 -2.12 9.45 -2.27
CA PRO A 262 -3.03 9.40 -3.40
C PRO A 262 -4.42 9.97 -3.08
N LEU A 263 -4.95 10.80 -3.99
CA LEU A 263 -6.35 11.23 -3.97
C LEU A 263 -7.16 10.36 -4.91
N ILE A 264 -8.14 9.68 -4.38
CA ILE A 264 -9.11 8.88 -5.13
C ILE A 264 -10.31 9.75 -5.45
N LEU A 265 -10.64 9.83 -6.74
CA LEU A 265 -11.78 10.52 -7.29
C LEU A 265 -12.79 9.48 -7.79
N LEU A 266 -13.82 9.24 -7.01
CA LEU A 266 -14.91 8.32 -7.37
C LEU A 266 -15.98 9.09 -8.14
N SER A 267 -16.26 8.68 -9.38
CA SER A 267 -17.29 9.34 -10.20
C SER A 267 -18.68 9.18 -9.60
N LYS A 268 -19.45 10.27 -9.54
CA LYS A 268 -20.81 10.29 -8.99
C LYS A 268 -21.80 9.46 -9.81
N ASP A 269 -21.52 9.24 -11.08
CA ASP A 269 -22.28 8.39 -12.00
C ASP A 269 -21.88 6.90 -11.94
N LYS A 270 -20.99 6.53 -11.02
CA LYS A 270 -20.48 5.17 -10.80
C LYS A 270 -19.76 4.52 -12.00
N THR A 271 -19.28 5.30 -12.94
CA THR A 271 -18.67 4.75 -14.17
C THR A 271 -17.17 4.45 -14.02
N HIS A 272 -16.47 5.20 -13.18
CA HIS A 272 -15.01 5.07 -13.06
C HIS A 272 -14.42 5.68 -11.79
N ILE A 273 -13.17 5.33 -11.55
CA ILE A 273 -12.30 5.91 -10.52
C ILE A 273 -11.10 6.54 -11.20
N ILE A 274 -10.66 7.68 -10.70
CA ILE A 274 -9.37 8.29 -11.02
C ILE A 274 -8.55 8.33 -9.73
N VAL A 275 -7.28 7.93 -9.80
CA VAL A 275 -6.34 8.14 -8.69
C VAL A 275 -5.29 9.14 -9.13
N LEU A 276 -5.13 10.20 -8.35
CA LEU A 276 -4.17 11.25 -8.59
C LEU A 276 -3.00 11.14 -7.61
N ILE A 277 -1.79 11.15 -8.12
CA ILE A 277 -0.55 11.03 -7.36
C ILE A 277 0.46 12.03 -7.90
N GLU A 278 1.17 12.71 -7.02
CA GLU A 278 2.36 13.46 -7.37
C GLU A 278 3.59 12.63 -6.98
N GLY A 279 4.41 12.27 -7.96
CA GLY A 279 5.66 11.55 -7.70
C GLY A 279 6.68 12.41 -6.93
N LYS A 280 7.71 11.80 -6.39
CA LYS A 280 8.81 12.47 -5.69
C LYS A 280 9.47 13.59 -6.52
N SER A 281 9.55 13.38 -7.82
CA SER A 281 10.07 14.37 -8.76
C SER A 281 9.12 15.55 -9.05
N GLY A 282 7.91 15.57 -8.44
CA GLY A 282 6.84 16.52 -8.75
C GLY A 282 6.07 16.16 -10.02
N PHE A 283 6.35 15.01 -10.65
CA PHE A 283 5.64 14.58 -11.87
C PHE A 283 4.21 14.15 -11.53
N PRO A 284 3.20 14.58 -12.33
CA PRO A 284 1.80 14.22 -12.10
C PRO A 284 1.46 12.86 -12.70
N TYR A 285 0.86 11.98 -11.90
CA TYR A 285 0.34 10.68 -12.33
C TYR A 285 -1.18 10.63 -12.18
N LYS A 286 -1.82 10.00 -13.16
CA LYS A 286 -3.26 9.74 -13.17
C LYS A 286 -3.50 8.29 -13.55
N LEU A 287 -4.03 7.51 -12.61
CA LEU A 287 -4.51 6.17 -12.86
C LEU A 287 -6.02 6.24 -13.15
N TYR A 288 -6.48 5.47 -14.11
CA TYR A 288 -7.89 5.45 -14.50
C TYR A 288 -8.41 4.02 -14.52
N GLN A 289 -9.51 3.79 -13.83
CA GLN A 289 -10.13 2.47 -13.74
C GLN A 289 -11.63 2.58 -13.98
N LYS A 290 -12.14 1.79 -14.94
CA LYS A 290 -13.58 1.65 -15.14
C LYS A 290 -14.19 0.81 -14.03
N ILE A 291 -15.34 1.25 -13.54
CA ILE A 291 -16.24 0.45 -12.72
C ILE A 291 -17.18 -0.22 -13.73
N ASN A 292 -16.91 -1.50 -14.04
CA ASN A 292 -17.81 -2.24 -14.92
C ASN A 292 -19.15 -2.39 -14.19
N SER A 293 -20.26 -2.04 -14.84
CA SER A 293 -21.59 -2.38 -14.38
C SER A 293 -21.67 -3.90 -14.17
N MET A 294 -22.00 -4.31 -12.98
CA MET A 294 -22.31 -5.70 -12.65
C MET A 294 -23.61 -6.14 -13.32
#